data_81e8e8a46e1cd823aee5e4388c2b51c9
#
_entry.id   81e8e8a46e1cd823aee5e4388c2b51c9
#
_cell.length_a   1.000
_cell.length_b   1.000
_cell.length_c   1.000
_cell.angle_alpha   90.00
_cell.angle_beta   90.00
_cell.angle_gamma   90.00
#
_symmetry.space_group_name_H-M   'P 1'
#
loop_
_entity.id
_entity.type
_entity.pdbx_description
1 polymer ?
#
loop_
_entity_poly.entity_id
_entity_poly.type
_entity_poly.pdbx_seq_one_letter_code
_entity_poly.pdbx_strand_id
1 'polypeptide(L)'
;MMTKTWMKPVLWACVAASALVLSGCATKNPLASSAVVSPANDYLIGPGDNINIIVWRNPEVSMSVPVRPDGKITTPLVEDLPAAGKTSTQLARDIEVALAKFIQQPVVTVVVTGFVGQFSEQIRVIGAAARPQALSYRRDMSMMDVMIAVGGVTEFASGNRANLIRTVNGKQQTYNVRLNDLIREGDISANVPVLPGDILIIPESFF
;
A
#
# COMPACT_ATOMS: atom_id res chain seq x y z
N MET A 1 -61.83 -32.70 -44.11
CA MET A 1 -61.52 -33.46 -42.89
C MET A 1 -60.03 -33.45 -42.71
N MET A 2 -59.55 -33.13 -41.45
CA MET A 2 -58.17 -33.18 -40.99
C MET A 2 -57.21 -32.04 -41.44
N THR A 3 -57.34 -30.92 -40.78
CA THR A 3 -56.25 -29.94 -40.64
C THR A 3 -55.60 -30.16 -39.27
N LYS A 4 -54.42 -30.76 -39.22
CA LYS A 4 -53.73 -31.18 -38.01
C LYS A 4 -52.69 -30.13 -37.63
N THR A 5 -52.98 -29.47 -36.54
CA THR A 5 -52.14 -28.61 -35.70
C THR A 5 -50.65 -28.95 -35.67
N TRP A 6 -49.83 -28.09 -36.31
CA TRP A 6 -48.36 -28.19 -36.26
C TRP A 6 -47.66 -26.93 -35.71
N MET A 7 -48.36 -26.13 -34.93
CA MET A 7 -47.86 -24.84 -34.45
C MET A 7 -47.41 -24.83 -32.94
N LYS A 8 -47.48 -25.93 -32.24
CA LYS A 8 -47.12 -25.96 -30.82
C LYS A 8 -45.65 -26.15 -30.44
N PRO A 9 -44.74 -26.80 -31.20
CA PRO A 9 -43.36 -26.97 -30.78
C PRO A 9 -42.47 -25.74 -31.04
N VAL A 10 -42.83 -24.85 -31.99
CA VAL A 10 -42.00 -23.67 -32.31
C VAL A 10 -42.09 -22.57 -31.23
N LEU A 11 -43.26 -22.38 -30.60
CA LEU A 11 -43.43 -21.41 -29.52
C LEU A 11 -42.65 -21.78 -28.25
N TRP A 12 -42.53 -23.07 -27.95
CA TRP A 12 -41.78 -23.54 -26.79
C TRP A 12 -40.27 -23.44 -26.98
N ALA A 13 -39.77 -23.61 -28.18
CA ALA A 13 -38.35 -23.44 -28.51
C ALA A 13 -37.87 -21.98 -28.40
N CYS A 14 -38.72 -21.01 -28.77
CA CYS A 14 -38.38 -19.58 -28.64
C CYS A 14 -38.35 -19.09 -27.16
N VAL A 15 -39.22 -19.64 -26.30
CA VAL A 15 -39.22 -19.28 -24.84
C VAL A 15 -38.01 -19.89 -24.12
N ALA A 16 -37.57 -21.09 -24.51
CA ALA A 16 -36.37 -21.70 -23.94
C ALA A 16 -35.07 -21.00 -24.37
N ALA A 17 -35.02 -20.46 -25.61
CA ALA A 17 -33.85 -19.71 -26.10
C ALA A 17 -33.72 -18.33 -25.48
N SER A 18 -34.81 -17.68 -25.05
CA SER A 18 -34.77 -16.36 -24.38
C SER A 18 -34.28 -16.40 -22.92
N ALA A 19 -34.31 -17.55 -22.29
CA ALA A 19 -33.88 -17.70 -20.87
C ALA A 19 -32.35 -17.79 -20.67
N LEU A 20 -31.58 -18.00 -21.75
CA LEU A 20 -30.13 -18.22 -21.70
C LEU A 20 -29.26 -16.95 -21.82
N VAL A 21 -29.87 -15.76 -22.03
CA VAL A 21 -29.09 -14.54 -22.34
C VAL A 21 -28.93 -13.61 -21.12
N LEU A 22 -29.47 -13.96 -19.91
CA LEU A 22 -29.44 -13.09 -18.73
C LEU A 22 -28.42 -13.46 -17.66
N SER A 23 -27.44 -14.32 -17.93
CA SER A 23 -26.29 -14.51 -17.03
C SER A 23 -25.22 -13.44 -17.28
N GLY A 24 -25.57 -12.18 -17.06
CA GLY A 24 -24.58 -11.11 -16.88
C GLY A 24 -23.80 -11.37 -15.61
N CYS A 25 -22.61 -11.97 -15.71
CA CYS A 25 -21.65 -12.05 -14.62
C CYS A 25 -21.23 -10.64 -14.21
N ALA A 26 -21.88 -10.04 -13.23
CA ALA A 26 -21.32 -8.95 -12.48
C ALA A 26 -20.12 -9.54 -11.70
N THR A 27 -18.93 -9.39 -12.23
CA THR A 27 -17.68 -9.71 -11.54
C THR A 27 -17.54 -8.75 -10.37
N LYS A 28 -18.11 -9.12 -9.19
CA LYS A 28 -17.83 -8.41 -7.96
C LYS A 28 -16.40 -8.75 -7.56
N ASN A 29 -15.58 -7.73 -7.36
CA ASN A 29 -14.26 -7.92 -6.77
C ASN A 29 -14.42 -8.69 -5.44
N PRO A 30 -13.52 -9.64 -5.14
CA PRO A 30 -13.56 -10.35 -3.87
C PRO A 30 -13.42 -9.35 -2.71
N LEU A 31 -14.02 -9.67 -1.57
CA LEU A 31 -13.81 -8.91 -0.34
C LEU A 31 -12.35 -9.10 0.10
N ALA A 32 -11.73 -8.04 0.59
CA ALA A 32 -10.41 -8.13 1.18
C ALA A 32 -10.48 -9.04 2.42
N SER A 33 -9.58 -10.03 2.49
CA SER A 33 -9.53 -10.96 3.61
C SER A 33 -8.70 -10.39 4.75
N SER A 34 -9.19 -10.54 5.98
CA SER A 34 -8.43 -10.24 7.20
C SER A 34 -7.29 -11.24 7.48
N ALA A 35 -7.20 -12.35 6.74
CA ALA A 35 -6.23 -13.41 6.98
C ALA A 35 -4.84 -13.18 6.35
N VAL A 36 -4.59 -12.02 5.73
CA VAL A 36 -3.27 -11.72 5.16
C VAL A 36 -2.33 -11.31 6.27
N VAL A 37 -1.40 -12.19 6.61
CA VAL A 37 -0.31 -11.89 7.56
C VAL A 37 0.64 -10.89 6.87
N SER A 38 0.88 -9.75 7.52
CA SER A 38 1.88 -8.78 7.08
C SER A 38 3.27 -9.46 7.08
N PRO A 39 4.03 -9.38 5.98
CA PRO A 39 5.39 -9.91 6.00
C PRO A 39 6.21 -9.17 7.06
N ALA A 40 6.99 -9.91 7.85
CA ALA A 40 7.92 -9.37 8.83
C ALA A 40 9.14 -8.80 8.09
N ASN A 41 8.95 -7.70 7.37
CA ASN A 41 10.05 -7.03 6.67
C ASN A 41 10.67 -5.96 7.57
N ASP A 42 12.01 -5.91 7.58
CA ASP A 42 12.72 -4.80 8.20
C ASP A 42 12.43 -3.50 7.44
N TYR A 43 12.46 -2.38 8.16
CA TYR A 43 12.31 -1.07 7.53
C TYR A 43 13.48 -0.83 6.56
N LEU A 44 13.15 -0.47 5.33
CA LEU A 44 14.12 -0.09 4.31
C LEU A 44 14.13 1.44 4.16
N ILE A 45 15.31 2.00 4.29
CA ILE A 45 15.54 3.44 4.13
C ILE A 45 15.07 3.88 2.73
N GLY A 46 14.31 4.98 2.69
CA GLY A 46 13.81 5.58 1.46
C GLY A 46 14.30 7.01 1.23
N PRO A 47 14.17 7.52 0.00
CA PRO A 47 14.40 8.94 -0.28
C PRO A 47 13.50 9.82 0.58
N GLY A 48 14.08 10.88 1.17
CA GLY A 48 13.37 11.78 2.08
C GLY A 48 13.41 11.38 3.55
N ASP A 49 13.91 10.18 3.89
CA ASP A 49 14.15 9.81 5.28
C ASP A 49 15.22 10.71 5.90
N ASN A 50 15.09 10.98 7.20
CA ASN A 50 16.16 11.58 7.98
C ASN A 50 16.87 10.52 8.79
N ILE A 51 18.19 10.47 8.67
CA ILE A 51 19.03 9.54 9.40
C ILE A 51 20.04 10.28 10.26
N ASN A 52 20.25 9.78 11.46
CA ASN A 52 21.30 10.23 12.35
C ASN A 52 22.43 9.20 12.35
N ILE A 53 23.61 9.64 11.93
CA ILE A 53 24.82 8.82 11.83
C ILE A 53 25.70 9.18 13.01
N ILE A 54 25.99 8.19 13.85
CA ILE A 54 26.82 8.34 15.05
C ILE A 54 28.09 7.50 14.83
N VAL A 55 29.22 8.16 14.78
CA VAL A 55 30.54 7.51 14.67
C VAL A 55 31.19 7.56 16.04
N TRP A 56 31.40 6.37 16.64
CA TRP A 56 31.96 6.28 17.98
C TRP A 56 33.32 6.96 18.10
N ARG A 57 33.48 7.81 19.11
CA ARG A 57 34.67 8.61 19.37
C ARG A 57 35.09 9.62 18.29
N ASN A 58 34.22 9.87 17.29
CA ASN A 58 34.48 10.81 16.21
C ASN A 58 33.24 11.70 16.01
N PRO A 59 32.94 12.61 16.95
CA PRO A 59 31.76 13.47 16.87
C PRO A 59 31.81 14.44 15.66
N GLU A 60 32.99 14.76 15.15
CA GLU A 60 33.21 15.64 14.01
C GLU A 60 32.72 15.06 12.68
N VAL A 61 32.56 13.75 12.58
CA VAL A 61 31.99 13.06 11.42
C VAL A 61 30.60 12.49 11.71
N SER A 62 30.08 12.69 12.93
CA SER A 62 28.73 12.29 13.32
C SER A 62 27.75 13.42 12.97
N MET A 63 26.64 13.08 12.30
CA MET A 63 25.66 14.08 11.87
C MET A 63 24.31 13.49 11.50
N SER A 64 23.29 14.35 11.43
CA SER A 64 22.01 14.02 10.82
C SER A 64 22.00 14.49 9.39
N VAL A 65 21.56 13.60 8.48
CA VAL A 65 21.46 13.90 7.04
C VAL A 65 20.14 13.37 6.48
N PRO A 66 19.51 14.08 5.55
CA PRO A 66 18.41 13.55 4.76
C PRO A 66 18.94 12.61 3.68
N VAL A 67 18.18 11.57 3.37
CA VAL A 67 18.39 10.75 2.18
C VAL A 67 17.91 11.54 0.96
N ARG A 68 18.80 11.77 0.02
CA ARG A 68 18.53 12.54 -1.19
C ARG A 68 17.50 11.84 -2.08
N PRO A 69 16.84 12.57 -3.01
CA PRO A 69 15.87 11.96 -3.95
C PRO A 69 16.47 10.87 -4.84
N ASP A 70 17.80 10.90 -5.09
CA ASP A 70 18.52 9.83 -5.80
C ASP A 70 18.86 8.62 -4.91
N GLY A 71 18.41 8.61 -3.66
CA GLY A 71 18.60 7.51 -2.72
C GLY A 71 19.98 7.46 -2.06
N LYS A 72 20.80 8.50 -2.22
CA LYS A 72 22.14 8.57 -1.65
C LYS A 72 22.20 9.52 -0.45
N ILE A 73 23.27 9.39 0.32
CA ILE A 73 23.64 10.31 1.39
C ILE A 73 25.04 10.84 1.17
N THR A 74 25.32 12.02 1.74
CA THR A 74 26.64 12.61 1.78
C THR A 74 26.96 12.99 3.21
N THR A 75 28.10 12.54 3.71
CA THR A 75 28.64 12.84 5.05
C THR A 75 30.06 13.39 4.91
N PRO A 76 30.65 13.95 5.96
CA PRO A 76 32.08 14.27 5.96
C PRO A 76 32.89 13.02 5.60
N LEU A 77 33.86 13.15 4.71
CA LEU A 77 34.74 12.09 4.22
C LEU A 77 34.10 11.02 3.33
N VAL A 78 32.75 10.93 3.25
CA VAL A 78 32.06 9.91 2.44
C VAL A 78 30.96 10.58 1.63
N GLU A 79 31.20 10.71 0.34
CA GLU A 79 30.25 11.27 -0.61
C GLU A 79 29.48 10.20 -1.38
N ASP A 80 28.25 10.53 -1.78
CA ASP A 80 27.42 9.72 -2.69
C ASP A 80 27.23 8.25 -2.31
N LEU A 81 27.14 7.96 -0.99
CA LEU A 81 26.92 6.59 -0.52
C LEU A 81 25.45 6.18 -0.73
N PRO A 82 25.19 5.06 -1.43
CA PRO A 82 23.82 4.55 -1.58
C PRO A 82 23.21 4.13 -0.23
N ALA A 83 22.06 4.72 0.13
CA ALA A 83 21.34 4.47 1.39
C ALA A 83 19.97 3.84 1.15
N ALA A 84 19.26 4.25 0.10
CA ALA A 84 17.94 3.72 -0.20
C ALA A 84 17.95 2.21 -0.46
N GLY A 85 16.92 1.51 0.03
CA GLY A 85 16.80 0.06 -0.10
C GLY A 85 17.62 -0.75 0.90
N LYS A 86 18.31 -0.10 1.83
CA LYS A 86 19.08 -0.76 2.88
C LYS A 86 18.42 -0.62 4.24
N THR A 87 18.67 -1.57 5.13
CA THR A 87 18.35 -1.40 6.55
C THR A 87 19.36 -0.45 7.20
N SER A 88 19.01 0.11 8.35
CA SER A 88 19.93 0.96 9.14
C SER A 88 21.24 0.24 9.47
N THR A 89 21.16 -1.07 9.76
CA THR A 89 22.34 -1.89 10.04
C THR A 89 23.24 -2.09 8.82
N GLN A 90 22.65 -2.38 7.65
CA GLN A 90 23.41 -2.50 6.41
C GLN A 90 24.10 -1.19 6.04
N LEU A 91 23.39 -0.07 6.15
CA LEU A 91 23.96 1.24 5.88
C LEU A 91 25.11 1.58 6.86
N ALA A 92 24.96 1.22 8.14
CA ALA A 92 26.03 1.41 9.13
C ALA A 92 27.32 0.66 8.73
N ARG A 93 27.20 -0.59 8.29
CA ARG A 93 28.37 -1.38 7.80
C ARG A 93 29.00 -0.76 6.55
N ASP A 94 28.20 -0.27 5.63
CA ASP A 94 28.73 0.39 4.43
C ASP A 94 29.47 1.69 4.75
N ILE A 95 28.97 2.47 5.72
CA ILE A 95 29.65 3.68 6.21
C ILE A 95 30.97 3.33 6.89
N GLU A 96 31.01 2.26 7.69
CA GLU A 96 32.26 1.79 8.33
C GLU A 96 33.32 1.43 7.29
N VAL A 97 32.93 0.70 6.25
CA VAL A 97 33.85 0.34 5.14
C VAL A 97 34.36 1.59 4.43
N ALA A 98 33.51 2.57 4.19
CA ALA A 98 33.89 3.81 3.53
C ALA A 98 34.83 4.68 4.41
N LEU A 99 34.54 4.78 5.69
CA LEU A 99 35.32 5.55 6.67
C LEU A 99 36.65 4.88 7.04
N ALA A 100 36.79 3.56 6.87
CA ALA A 100 38.03 2.82 7.18
C ALA A 100 39.27 3.32 6.42
N LYS A 101 39.08 4.07 5.35
CA LYS A 101 40.15 4.74 4.60
C LYS A 101 40.75 5.93 5.36
N PHE A 102 40.00 6.52 6.29
CA PHE A 102 40.35 7.75 7.01
C PHE A 102 40.46 7.55 8.51
N ILE A 103 39.71 6.60 9.09
CA ILE A 103 39.59 6.37 10.52
C ILE A 103 39.92 4.88 10.78
N GLN A 104 40.75 4.63 11.79
CA GLN A 104 41.06 3.28 12.21
C GLN A 104 39.88 2.66 12.97
N GLN A 105 39.41 1.50 12.52
CA GLN A 105 38.33 0.74 13.14
C GLN A 105 37.08 1.59 13.50
N PRO A 106 36.46 2.28 12.53
CA PRO A 106 35.29 3.10 12.82
C PRO A 106 34.13 2.20 13.22
N VAL A 107 33.41 2.59 14.28
CA VAL A 107 32.17 1.93 14.72
C VAL A 107 31.02 2.90 14.48
N VAL A 108 30.07 2.51 13.64
CA VAL A 108 28.99 3.38 13.18
C VAL A 108 27.63 2.83 13.62
N THR A 109 26.81 3.73 14.15
CA THR A 109 25.39 3.47 14.40
C THR A 109 24.55 4.41 13.54
N VAL A 110 23.58 3.85 12.82
CA VAL A 110 22.62 4.61 12.01
C VAL A 110 21.23 4.49 12.66
N VAL A 111 20.64 5.64 12.97
CA VAL A 111 19.30 5.76 13.54
C VAL A 111 18.42 6.52 12.55
N VAL A 112 17.32 5.91 12.11
CA VAL A 112 16.32 6.60 11.28
C VAL A 112 15.44 7.44 12.21
N THR A 113 15.35 8.75 11.98
CA THR A 113 14.60 9.70 12.82
C THR A 113 13.36 10.28 12.11
N GLY A 114 13.32 10.27 10.78
CA GLY A 114 12.18 10.66 9.98
C GLY A 114 11.86 9.56 8.97
N PHE A 115 10.63 9.03 9.00
CA PHE A 115 10.23 7.86 8.24
C PHE A 115 9.31 8.26 7.08
N VAL A 116 9.85 8.43 5.90
CA VAL A 116 9.08 8.58 4.64
C VAL A 116 8.95 7.22 3.96
N GLY A 117 10.04 6.44 3.98
CA GLY A 117 10.12 5.11 3.40
C GLY A 117 10.24 5.11 1.88
N GLN A 118 10.33 3.92 1.32
CA GLN A 118 10.34 3.76 -0.12
C GLN A 118 8.97 4.06 -0.72
N PHE A 119 8.94 4.73 -1.87
CA PHE A 119 7.71 5.03 -2.59
C PHE A 119 6.89 3.77 -2.92
N SER A 120 7.56 2.66 -3.21
CA SER A 120 6.94 1.37 -3.49
C SER A 120 6.22 0.75 -2.28
N GLU A 121 6.56 1.17 -1.07
CA GLU A 121 6.00 0.64 0.18
C GLU A 121 4.95 1.57 0.81
N GLN A 122 4.77 2.76 0.27
CA GLN A 122 3.75 3.68 0.75
C GLN A 122 2.34 3.21 0.40
N ILE A 123 1.41 3.38 1.34
CA ILE A 123 -0.02 3.21 1.09
C ILE A 123 -0.54 4.51 0.47
N ARG A 124 -1.17 4.41 -0.69
CA ARG A 124 -1.67 5.58 -1.42
C ARG A 124 -3.19 5.62 -1.38
N VAL A 125 -3.74 6.71 -0.85
CA VAL A 125 -5.19 6.90 -0.77
C VAL A 125 -5.59 8.01 -1.73
N ILE A 126 -6.52 7.69 -2.64
CA ILE A 126 -7.03 8.60 -3.66
C ILE A 126 -8.55 8.58 -3.72
N GLY A 127 -9.14 9.63 -4.30
CA GLY A 127 -10.59 9.79 -4.44
C GLY A 127 -11.23 10.49 -3.25
N ALA A 128 -12.42 10.05 -2.86
CA ALA A 128 -13.29 10.73 -1.88
C ALA A 128 -12.90 10.47 -0.41
N ALA A 129 -11.60 10.47 -0.09
CA ALA A 129 -11.10 10.61 1.27
C ALA A 129 -11.12 12.08 1.70
N ALA A 130 -11.23 12.36 3.00
CA ALA A 130 -11.20 13.74 3.50
C ALA A 130 -9.85 14.43 3.19
N ARG A 131 -8.75 13.71 3.25
CA ARG A 131 -7.40 14.16 2.89
C ARG A 131 -6.67 13.08 2.10
N PRO A 132 -6.84 12.99 0.77
CA PRO A 132 -6.12 12.02 -0.07
C PRO A 132 -4.62 12.27 0.03
N GLN A 133 -3.85 11.23 0.35
CA GLN A 133 -2.40 11.32 0.52
C GLN A 133 -1.73 9.96 0.46
N ALA A 134 -0.39 9.97 0.35
CA ALA A 134 0.43 8.80 0.57
C ALA A 134 0.81 8.71 2.06
N LEU A 135 0.75 7.50 2.62
CA LEU A 135 1.06 7.20 4.01
C LEU A 135 2.25 6.25 4.07
N SER A 136 3.19 6.52 4.97
CA SER A 136 4.25 5.56 5.28
C SER A 136 3.63 4.31 5.93
N TYR A 137 3.91 3.14 5.37
CA TYR A 137 3.45 1.89 5.94
C TYR A 137 4.06 1.66 7.33
N ARG A 138 3.26 1.15 8.25
CA ARG A 138 3.70 0.67 9.57
C ARG A 138 3.28 -0.79 9.71
N ARG A 139 4.11 -1.57 10.40
CA ARG A 139 3.79 -2.98 10.66
C ARG A 139 2.42 -3.11 11.34
N ASP A 140 1.65 -4.11 10.92
CA ASP A 140 0.31 -4.42 11.41
C ASP A 140 -0.73 -3.30 11.21
N MET A 141 -0.46 -2.38 10.28
CA MET A 141 -1.38 -1.31 9.91
C MET A 141 -2.65 -1.89 9.27
N SER A 142 -3.80 -1.42 9.71
CA SER A 142 -5.12 -1.83 9.24
C SER A 142 -5.81 -0.74 8.44
N MET A 143 -6.92 -1.06 7.80
CA MET A 143 -7.74 -0.09 7.08
C MET A 143 -8.28 1.00 8.00
N MET A 144 -8.56 0.68 9.27
CA MET A 144 -8.96 1.68 10.28
C MET A 144 -7.87 2.73 10.47
N ASP A 145 -6.60 2.31 10.59
CA ASP A 145 -5.46 3.23 10.76
C ASP A 145 -5.29 4.15 9.55
N VAL A 146 -5.51 3.60 8.34
CA VAL A 146 -5.51 4.40 7.11
C VAL A 146 -6.61 5.45 7.17
N MET A 147 -7.83 5.07 7.55
CA MET A 147 -8.96 6.00 7.64
C MET A 147 -8.72 7.09 8.69
N ILE A 148 -8.16 6.76 9.83
CA ILE A 148 -7.78 7.75 10.86
C ILE A 148 -6.76 8.75 10.28
N ALA A 149 -5.74 8.28 9.58
CA ALA A 149 -4.68 9.12 9.03
C ALA A 149 -5.19 10.09 7.95
N VAL A 150 -6.13 9.65 7.09
CA VAL A 150 -6.73 10.51 6.04
C VAL A 150 -7.92 11.31 6.51
N GLY A 151 -8.38 11.15 7.77
CA GLY A 151 -9.52 11.86 8.33
C GLY A 151 -10.89 11.33 7.91
N GLY A 152 -10.94 10.05 7.49
CA GLY A 152 -12.17 9.39 7.05
C GLY A 152 -12.50 9.62 5.57
N VAL A 153 -13.76 9.41 5.23
CA VAL A 153 -14.32 9.61 3.88
C VAL A 153 -15.16 10.88 3.82
N THR A 154 -15.25 11.48 2.64
CA THR A 154 -16.12 12.65 2.41
C THR A 154 -17.60 12.25 2.48
N GLU A 155 -18.47 13.25 2.58
CA GLU A 155 -19.92 13.07 2.60
C GLU A 155 -20.45 12.39 1.33
N PHE A 156 -19.82 12.68 0.19
CA PHE A 156 -20.20 12.14 -1.12
C PHE A 156 -19.48 10.82 -1.46
N ALA A 157 -18.74 10.27 -0.53
CA ALA A 157 -17.99 9.03 -0.78
C ALA A 157 -18.89 7.80 -0.86
N SER A 158 -18.65 6.96 -1.84
CA SER A 158 -19.26 5.64 -1.95
C SER A 158 -18.38 4.58 -1.23
N GLY A 159 -18.26 4.72 0.11
CA GLY A 159 -17.27 3.99 0.91
C GLY A 159 -17.34 2.46 0.79
N ASN A 160 -18.55 1.87 0.64
CA ASN A 160 -18.69 0.41 0.47
C ASN A 160 -18.37 -0.07 -0.96
N ARG A 161 -18.08 0.86 -1.89
CA ARG A 161 -17.54 0.55 -3.22
C ARG A 161 -16.06 0.89 -3.35
N ALA A 162 -15.38 1.14 -2.23
CA ALA A 162 -13.95 1.37 -2.23
C ALA A 162 -13.19 0.13 -2.72
N ASN A 163 -12.11 0.36 -3.43
CA ASN A 163 -11.27 -0.68 -4.00
C ASN A 163 -9.85 -0.58 -3.46
N LEU A 164 -9.35 -1.68 -2.93
CA LEU A 164 -7.97 -1.87 -2.53
C LEU A 164 -7.23 -2.61 -3.65
N ILE A 165 -6.28 -1.96 -4.28
CA ILE A 165 -5.41 -2.55 -5.29
C ILE A 165 -4.13 -2.99 -4.62
N ARG A 166 -3.83 -4.27 -4.72
CA ARG A 166 -2.64 -4.90 -4.13
C ARG A 166 -1.85 -5.64 -5.20
N THR A 167 -0.53 -5.53 -5.15
CA THR A 167 0.33 -6.29 -6.03
C THR A 167 0.76 -7.59 -5.34
N VAL A 168 0.31 -8.73 -5.86
CA VAL A 168 0.67 -10.05 -5.36
C VAL A 168 1.42 -10.80 -6.47
N ASN A 169 2.65 -11.22 -6.20
CA ASN A 169 3.50 -11.93 -7.17
C ASN A 169 3.62 -11.19 -8.53
N GLY A 170 3.77 -9.85 -8.48
CA GLY A 170 3.90 -9.00 -9.66
C GLY A 170 2.59 -8.76 -10.44
N LYS A 171 1.45 -9.30 -9.98
CA LYS A 171 0.13 -9.08 -10.58
C LYS A 171 -0.73 -8.22 -9.67
N GLN A 172 -1.40 -7.24 -10.25
CA GLN A 172 -2.37 -6.42 -9.51
C GLN A 172 -3.68 -7.18 -9.33
N GLN A 173 -4.17 -7.18 -8.09
CA GLN A 173 -5.46 -7.72 -7.69
C GLN A 173 -6.26 -6.60 -7.04
N THR A 174 -7.55 -6.55 -7.34
CA THR A 174 -8.46 -5.57 -6.78
C THR A 174 -9.42 -6.25 -5.80
N TYR A 175 -9.49 -5.71 -4.61
CA TYR A 175 -10.37 -6.18 -3.53
C TYR A 175 -11.38 -5.09 -3.19
N ASN A 176 -12.61 -5.46 -2.91
CA ASN A 176 -13.59 -4.52 -2.39
C ASN A 176 -13.38 -4.31 -0.88
N VAL A 177 -13.53 -3.08 -0.41
CA VAL A 177 -13.44 -2.70 1.02
C VAL A 177 -14.71 -1.94 1.41
N ARG A 178 -15.31 -2.33 2.55
CA ARG A 178 -16.55 -1.76 3.07
C ARG A 178 -16.24 -0.66 4.10
N LEU A 179 -15.84 0.53 3.62
CA LEU A 179 -15.43 1.63 4.51
C LEU A 179 -16.59 2.25 5.30
N ASN A 180 -17.81 2.31 4.73
CA ASN A 180 -18.97 2.86 5.46
C ASN A 180 -19.36 1.93 6.61
N ASP A 181 -19.39 0.60 6.38
CA ASP A 181 -19.66 -0.37 7.42
C ASP A 181 -18.63 -0.26 8.55
N LEU A 182 -17.34 -0.12 8.19
CA LEU A 182 -16.27 0.03 9.16
C LEU A 182 -16.39 1.33 10.00
N ILE A 183 -16.62 2.48 9.33
CA ILE A 183 -16.50 3.80 9.97
C ILE A 183 -17.82 4.24 10.60
N ARG A 184 -18.95 3.99 9.93
CA ARG A 184 -20.27 4.51 10.35
C ARG A 184 -21.06 3.50 11.15
N GLU A 185 -20.93 2.20 10.82
CA GLU A 185 -21.66 1.13 11.48
C GLU A 185 -20.84 0.41 12.56
N GLY A 186 -19.52 0.65 12.60
CA GLY A 186 -18.61 0.01 13.56
C GLY A 186 -18.38 -1.47 13.29
N ASP A 187 -18.63 -1.94 12.07
CA ASP A 187 -18.39 -3.33 11.69
C ASP A 187 -16.89 -3.64 11.59
N ILE A 188 -16.34 -4.15 12.67
CA ILE A 188 -14.92 -4.55 12.76
C ILE A 188 -14.55 -5.66 11.75
N SER A 189 -15.53 -6.45 11.27
CA SER A 189 -15.26 -7.47 10.26
C SER A 189 -14.83 -6.86 8.91
N ALA A 190 -15.14 -5.58 8.68
CA ALA A 190 -14.71 -4.81 7.52
C ALA A 190 -13.29 -4.22 7.68
N ASN A 191 -12.67 -4.33 8.87
CA ASN A 191 -11.30 -3.88 9.10
C ASN A 191 -10.31 -4.92 8.56
N VAL A 192 -9.69 -4.60 7.44
CA VAL A 192 -8.73 -5.47 6.75
C VAL A 192 -7.31 -4.96 6.92
N PRO A 193 -6.30 -5.85 7.00
CA PRO A 193 -4.91 -5.44 7.03
C PRO A 193 -4.51 -4.82 5.70
N VAL A 194 -3.73 -3.75 5.75
CA VAL A 194 -3.08 -3.16 4.59
C VAL A 194 -1.64 -3.65 4.48
N LEU A 195 -1.13 -3.73 3.27
CA LEU A 195 0.24 -4.15 2.98
C LEU A 195 1.03 -3.02 2.31
N PRO A 196 2.40 -3.07 2.38
CA PRO A 196 3.23 -2.12 1.67
C PRO A 196 2.89 -2.04 0.19
N GLY A 197 2.74 -0.83 -0.35
CA GLY A 197 2.42 -0.59 -1.74
C GLY A 197 0.94 -0.67 -2.12
N ASP A 198 0.05 -0.91 -1.17
CA ASP A 198 -1.39 -0.92 -1.42
C ASP A 198 -1.89 0.46 -1.90
N ILE A 199 -2.87 0.44 -2.81
CA ILE A 199 -3.55 1.64 -3.28
C ILE A 199 -5.03 1.53 -2.95
N LEU A 200 -5.53 2.47 -2.17
CA LEU A 200 -6.95 2.57 -1.83
C LEU A 200 -7.61 3.63 -2.71
N ILE A 201 -8.61 3.23 -3.47
CA ILE A 201 -9.42 4.11 -4.32
C ILE A 201 -10.82 4.19 -3.74
N ILE A 202 -11.23 5.40 -3.38
CA ILE A 202 -12.56 5.67 -2.81
C ILE A 202 -13.37 6.44 -3.87
N PRO A 203 -14.34 5.79 -4.54
CA PRO A 203 -15.16 6.46 -5.54
C PRO A 203 -16.17 7.41 -4.91
N GLU A 204 -16.59 8.41 -5.66
CA GLU A 204 -17.74 9.25 -5.33
C GLU A 204 -19.05 8.52 -5.60
N SER A 205 -20.10 8.92 -4.90
CA SER A 205 -21.45 8.49 -5.18
C SER A 205 -22.00 9.32 -6.34
N PHE A 206 -22.37 8.68 -7.43
CA PHE A 206 -23.20 9.30 -8.45
C PHE A 206 -24.66 9.15 -8.02
N PHE A 207 -25.37 10.24 -7.99
CA PHE A 207 -26.81 10.31 -7.65
C PHE A 207 -27.67 9.58 -8.68
#